data_438ffa3e6b5bf13ba6a6b7ced3044d14
#
_entry.id   438ffa3e6b5bf13ba6a6b7ced3044d14
#
_cell.length_a   1.000
_cell.length_b   1.000
_cell.length_c   1.000
_cell.angle_alpha   90.00
_cell.angle_beta   90.00
_cell.angle_gamma   90.00
#
_symmetry.space_group_name_H-M   'P 1'
#
loop_
_entity.id
_entity.type
_entity.pdbx_description
1 polymer ?
#
loop_
_entity_poly.entity_id
_entity_poly.type
_entity_poly.pdbx_seq_one_letter_code
_entity_poly.pdbx_strand_id
1 'polypeptide(L)'
;MSDSINAHTSRPAVLDLIGNTPLIEITRLDTGPCQLFLKLESQNPGGSIKDRVALWMIEAAERSGRLQPGGTIIEATAGNTGLGLALVARAKGYRILLVVPDKMSTEKILHLKALGAEVHITRSDVGKGHPDYYQDYAARLTRETPGAFFADQFNNPNNPAAHRQSTGPEIWAQTGHALDAIVCGVGSAGTLTGLTQFFREADPAVEFVLADPAGSILCDYVHTGAFGEAGSWAVEGIGEDFVPGIADLSAVRHAYSIPDTESFATARELLRAEGLLGGSSTGTLVAAALRYCREQTAPKRVVSFVCDTGTRYLSKVYNDNWMIDQGLLARPHFGDLRDIVARRYEEGSVIKVAPTDTLKTVFQRMRYADVSQLPVIDDGRIVGLIDESDLLLRVQADPSHFDATAASAMTQALETLAPDAGLEALQRVLDQDLVAIVADATGFHGLITRVDLLNHLRRSLS
;
A
#
# COMPACT_ATOMS: atom_id res chain seq x y z
N MET A 1 -46.79 -38.85 7.63
CA MET A 1 -47.14 -37.43 7.63
C MET A 1 -45.85 -36.64 7.70
N SER A 2 -45.57 -36.00 6.60
CA SER A 2 -44.69 -34.90 6.30
C SER A 2 -43.36 -34.81 7.07
N ASP A 3 -42.35 -35.52 6.58
CA ASP A 3 -40.96 -35.09 6.71
C ASP A 3 -40.72 -33.94 5.74
N SER A 4 -40.90 -32.71 6.24
CA SER A 4 -40.45 -31.50 5.51
C SER A 4 -38.93 -31.42 5.71
N ILE A 5 -38.19 -31.94 4.74
CA ILE A 5 -36.77 -31.73 4.56
C ILE A 5 -36.56 -30.22 4.39
N ASN A 6 -36.11 -29.56 5.45
CA ASN A 6 -35.49 -28.27 5.36
C ASN A 6 -34.24 -28.41 4.49
N ALA A 7 -34.38 -28.17 3.21
CA ALA A 7 -33.28 -27.84 2.33
C ALA A 7 -32.69 -26.53 2.84
N HIS A 8 -31.75 -26.58 3.79
CA HIS A 8 -30.82 -25.50 4.04
C HIS A 8 -30.03 -25.31 2.74
N THR A 9 -30.49 -24.40 1.90
CA THR A 9 -29.61 -23.79 0.91
C THR A 9 -28.47 -23.19 1.71
N SER A 10 -27.34 -23.89 1.80
CA SER A 10 -26.16 -23.40 2.50
C SER A 10 -25.78 -22.04 1.85
N ARG A 11 -25.90 -20.98 2.62
CA ARG A 11 -25.40 -19.67 2.14
C ARG A 11 -23.91 -19.83 1.88
N PRO A 12 -23.38 -19.22 0.79
CA PRO A 12 -21.95 -19.28 0.52
C PRO A 12 -21.15 -18.86 1.74
N ALA A 13 -20.12 -19.62 2.09
CA ALA A 13 -19.15 -19.21 3.10
C ALA A 13 -18.23 -18.12 2.53
N VAL A 14 -17.52 -17.38 3.40
CA VAL A 14 -16.61 -16.32 2.94
C VAL A 14 -15.57 -16.82 1.95
N LEU A 15 -15.13 -18.07 2.06
CA LEU A 15 -14.15 -18.68 1.13
C LEU A 15 -14.72 -18.93 -0.26
N ASP A 16 -16.03 -19.13 -0.39
CA ASP A 16 -16.71 -19.31 -1.69
C ASP A 16 -16.76 -18.01 -2.52
N LEU A 17 -16.46 -16.88 -1.87
CA LEU A 17 -16.35 -15.57 -2.53
C LEU A 17 -14.97 -15.34 -3.14
N ILE A 18 -13.99 -16.22 -2.90
CA ILE A 18 -12.65 -16.09 -3.48
C ILE A 18 -12.70 -16.54 -4.94
N GLY A 19 -12.27 -15.67 -5.84
CA GLY A 19 -12.32 -15.90 -7.27
C GLY A 19 -13.60 -15.37 -7.92
N ASN A 20 -13.82 -15.72 -9.17
CA ASN A 20 -14.88 -15.21 -10.02
C ASN A 20 -15.00 -13.68 -10.00
N THR A 21 -13.84 -13.01 -9.87
CA THR A 21 -13.75 -11.56 -9.81
C THR A 21 -14.16 -10.93 -11.14
N PRO A 22 -14.76 -9.73 -11.14
CA PRO A 22 -15.15 -9.06 -12.37
C PRO A 22 -13.97 -8.77 -13.29
N LEU A 23 -14.22 -8.77 -14.60
CA LEU A 23 -13.36 -8.22 -15.64
C LEU A 23 -14.08 -7.03 -16.27
N ILE A 24 -13.48 -5.85 -16.29
CA ILE A 24 -14.06 -4.63 -16.81
C ILE A 24 -13.20 -3.98 -17.86
N GLU A 25 -13.78 -3.37 -18.87
CA GLU A 25 -13.08 -2.61 -19.90
C GLU A 25 -12.78 -1.18 -19.41
N ILE A 26 -11.59 -0.69 -19.70
CA ILE A 26 -11.14 0.69 -19.45
C ILE A 26 -11.49 1.52 -20.66
N THR A 27 -12.28 2.59 -20.45
CA THR A 27 -12.86 3.36 -21.55
C THR A 27 -12.53 4.84 -21.54
N ARG A 28 -11.96 5.34 -20.47
CA ARG A 28 -11.66 6.78 -20.28
C ARG A 28 -10.16 7.11 -20.26
N LEU A 29 -9.33 6.10 -20.25
CA LEU A 29 -7.89 6.26 -20.44
C LEU A 29 -7.55 6.01 -21.90
N ASP A 30 -6.51 6.68 -22.40
CA ASP A 30 -6.00 6.46 -23.76
C ASP A 30 -5.29 5.11 -23.85
N THR A 31 -5.95 4.13 -24.44
CA THR A 31 -5.44 2.77 -24.68
C THR A 31 -4.94 2.56 -26.12
N GLY A 32 -4.74 3.65 -26.90
CA GLY A 32 -4.37 3.52 -28.31
C GLY A 32 -5.41 2.66 -29.08
N PRO A 33 -4.98 1.74 -29.94
CA PRO A 33 -5.89 0.88 -30.70
C PRO A 33 -6.46 -0.29 -29.89
N CYS A 34 -5.99 -0.53 -28.65
CA CYS A 34 -6.34 -1.71 -27.88
C CYS A 34 -7.62 -1.57 -27.07
N GLN A 35 -8.26 -2.70 -26.78
CA GLN A 35 -9.22 -2.86 -25.71
C GLN A 35 -8.46 -3.32 -24.46
N LEU A 36 -8.39 -2.50 -23.42
CA LEU A 36 -7.74 -2.83 -22.15
C LEU A 36 -8.79 -3.21 -21.12
N PHE A 37 -8.64 -4.39 -20.54
CA PHE A 37 -9.49 -4.91 -19.47
C PHE A 37 -8.70 -5.04 -18.16
N LEU A 38 -9.36 -4.77 -17.03
CA LEU A 38 -8.80 -4.99 -15.72
C LEU A 38 -9.58 -6.06 -14.96
N LYS A 39 -8.85 -7.08 -14.51
CA LYS A 39 -9.35 -8.12 -13.60
C LYS A 39 -9.33 -7.60 -12.17
N LEU A 40 -10.51 -7.45 -11.56
CA LEU A 40 -10.66 -6.78 -10.26
C LEU A 40 -10.39 -7.73 -9.10
N GLU A 41 -9.13 -8.11 -8.91
CA GLU A 41 -8.72 -8.99 -7.81
C GLU A 41 -8.85 -8.33 -6.43
N SER A 42 -9.00 -7.01 -6.37
CA SER A 42 -9.39 -6.27 -5.17
C SER A 42 -10.78 -6.63 -4.65
N GLN A 43 -11.61 -7.30 -5.43
CA GLN A 43 -12.96 -7.74 -5.06
C GLN A 43 -12.99 -9.11 -4.36
N ASN A 44 -11.86 -9.81 -4.24
CA ASN A 44 -11.77 -10.95 -3.33
C ASN A 44 -12.09 -10.51 -1.88
N PRO A 45 -12.63 -11.37 -1.01
CA PRO A 45 -13.11 -10.99 0.32
C PRO A 45 -12.02 -10.42 1.24
N GLY A 46 -10.76 -10.86 1.10
CA GLY A 46 -9.60 -10.28 1.77
C GLY A 46 -9.03 -9.06 1.03
N GLY A 47 -9.62 -8.66 -0.10
CA GLY A 47 -9.28 -7.46 -0.84
C GLY A 47 -8.03 -7.58 -1.72
N SER A 48 -7.61 -8.78 -2.12
CA SER A 48 -6.47 -8.94 -3.02
C SER A 48 -6.42 -10.28 -3.76
N ILE A 49 -5.60 -10.33 -4.80
CA ILE A 49 -5.27 -11.54 -5.57
C ILE A 49 -4.68 -12.66 -4.70
N LYS A 50 -4.13 -12.34 -3.53
CA LYS A 50 -3.48 -13.30 -2.64
C LYS A 50 -4.46 -14.19 -1.87
N ASP A 51 -5.73 -13.85 -1.84
CA ASP A 51 -6.77 -14.71 -1.26
C ASP A 51 -6.82 -16.05 -1.99
N ARG A 52 -6.68 -16.04 -3.33
CA ARG A 52 -6.58 -17.25 -4.15
C ARG A 52 -5.40 -18.11 -3.75
N VAL A 53 -4.23 -17.48 -3.69
CA VAL A 53 -2.96 -18.14 -3.33
C VAL A 53 -3.05 -18.77 -1.94
N ALA A 54 -3.57 -18.02 -0.96
CA ALA A 54 -3.75 -18.49 0.40
C ALA A 54 -4.66 -19.72 0.49
N LEU A 55 -5.83 -19.67 -0.17
CA LEU A 55 -6.77 -20.79 -0.20
C LEU A 55 -6.13 -22.05 -0.79
N TRP A 56 -5.48 -21.91 -1.96
CA TRP A 56 -4.84 -23.02 -2.66
C TRP A 56 -3.71 -23.66 -1.87
N MET A 57 -2.83 -22.85 -1.27
CA MET A 57 -1.70 -23.36 -0.47
C MET A 57 -2.18 -24.11 0.77
N ILE A 58 -3.19 -23.57 1.48
CA ILE A 58 -3.73 -24.19 2.68
C ILE A 58 -4.44 -25.50 2.33
N GLU A 59 -5.32 -25.48 1.32
CA GLU A 59 -6.04 -26.71 0.92
C GLU A 59 -5.12 -27.80 0.37
N ALA A 60 -4.06 -27.43 -0.33
CA ALA A 60 -3.05 -28.39 -0.76
C ALA A 60 -2.28 -29.00 0.44
N ALA A 61 -2.01 -28.19 1.46
CA ALA A 61 -1.39 -28.67 2.69
C ALA A 61 -2.30 -29.61 3.47
N GLU A 62 -3.61 -29.33 3.53
CA GLU A 62 -4.64 -30.23 4.10
C GLU A 62 -4.67 -31.56 3.35
N ARG A 63 -4.85 -31.53 2.03
CA ARG A 63 -4.91 -32.73 1.19
C ARG A 63 -3.67 -33.62 1.28
N SER A 64 -2.49 -33.01 1.44
CA SER A 64 -1.21 -33.74 1.58
C SER A 64 -0.89 -34.16 3.02
N GLY A 65 -1.74 -33.81 3.99
CA GLY A 65 -1.52 -34.13 5.42
C GLY A 65 -0.42 -33.26 6.07
N ARG A 66 0.15 -32.29 5.38
CA ARG A 66 1.16 -31.37 5.95
C ARG A 66 0.57 -30.38 6.96
N LEU A 67 -0.73 -30.10 6.85
CA LEU A 67 -1.46 -29.27 7.80
C LEU A 67 -2.62 -30.09 8.36
N GLN A 68 -2.60 -30.33 9.67
CA GLN A 68 -3.65 -31.05 10.38
C GLN A 68 -4.72 -30.09 10.90
N PRO A 69 -5.98 -30.51 11.09
CA PRO A 69 -7.02 -29.70 11.70
C PRO A 69 -6.57 -29.04 13.00
N GLY A 70 -6.79 -27.72 13.13
CA GLY A 70 -6.34 -26.93 14.29
C GLY A 70 -4.84 -26.63 14.32
N GLY A 71 -4.09 -27.03 13.30
CA GLY A 71 -2.66 -26.78 13.18
C GLY A 71 -2.30 -25.29 13.07
N THR A 72 -0.99 -25.02 13.02
CA THR A 72 -0.46 -23.66 12.95
C THR A 72 0.14 -23.39 11.56
N ILE A 73 -0.27 -22.31 10.93
CA ILE A 73 0.31 -21.82 9.67
C ILE A 73 1.32 -20.72 10.01
N ILE A 74 2.49 -20.75 9.39
CA ILE A 74 3.53 -19.74 9.57
C ILE A 74 3.92 -19.17 8.21
N GLU A 75 4.11 -17.85 8.14
CA GLU A 75 4.61 -17.17 6.94
C GLU A 75 5.38 -15.90 7.30
N ALA A 76 6.35 -15.56 6.46
CA ALA A 76 7.15 -14.34 6.56
C ALA A 76 6.58 -13.27 5.64
N THR A 77 5.60 -12.51 6.10
CA THR A 77 4.95 -11.49 5.28
C THR A 77 4.07 -10.55 6.09
N ALA A 78 4.12 -9.26 5.78
CA ALA A 78 3.15 -8.27 6.23
C ALA A 78 2.20 -7.80 5.12
N GLY A 79 2.37 -8.34 3.93
CA GLY A 79 1.59 -7.94 2.75
C GLY A 79 0.28 -8.69 2.59
N ASN A 80 -0.24 -8.62 1.38
CA ASN A 80 -1.50 -9.25 1.00
C ASN A 80 -1.52 -10.78 1.21
N THR A 81 -0.37 -11.44 1.10
CA THR A 81 -0.28 -12.88 1.38
C THR A 81 -0.62 -13.19 2.83
N GLY A 82 -0.09 -12.41 3.78
CA GLY A 82 -0.43 -12.57 5.20
C GLY A 82 -1.92 -12.35 5.47
N LEU A 83 -2.52 -11.35 4.84
CA LEU A 83 -3.96 -11.08 4.97
C LEU A 83 -4.81 -12.21 4.40
N GLY A 84 -4.46 -12.72 3.21
CA GLY A 84 -5.15 -13.86 2.61
C GLY A 84 -5.02 -15.12 3.46
N LEU A 85 -3.80 -15.44 3.95
CA LEU A 85 -3.56 -16.58 4.83
C LEU A 85 -4.35 -16.43 6.14
N ALA A 86 -4.39 -15.23 6.74
CA ALA A 86 -5.14 -15.00 7.97
C ALA A 86 -6.64 -15.17 7.77
N LEU A 87 -7.19 -14.66 6.66
CA LEU A 87 -8.60 -14.85 6.30
C LEU A 87 -8.96 -16.34 6.19
N VAL A 88 -8.17 -17.09 5.41
CA VAL A 88 -8.44 -18.52 5.18
C VAL A 88 -8.22 -19.33 6.45
N ALA A 89 -7.14 -19.06 7.21
CA ALA A 89 -6.86 -19.70 8.48
C ALA A 89 -8.02 -19.50 9.47
N ARG A 90 -8.51 -18.27 9.59
CA ARG A 90 -9.64 -17.95 10.46
C ARG A 90 -10.92 -18.69 10.06
N ALA A 91 -11.22 -18.72 8.76
CA ALA A 91 -12.42 -19.41 8.25
C ALA A 91 -12.36 -20.93 8.42
N LYS A 92 -11.16 -21.52 8.36
CA LYS A 92 -10.95 -22.98 8.50
C LYS A 92 -10.57 -23.42 9.93
N GLY A 93 -10.44 -22.50 10.90
CA GLY A 93 -10.14 -22.82 12.29
C GLY A 93 -8.67 -23.13 12.56
N TYR A 94 -7.74 -22.62 11.75
CA TYR A 94 -6.30 -22.74 11.97
C TYR A 94 -5.75 -21.57 12.80
N ARG A 95 -4.66 -21.83 13.50
CA ARG A 95 -3.82 -20.77 14.05
C ARG A 95 -2.92 -20.22 12.96
N ILE A 96 -2.67 -18.93 12.99
CA ILE A 96 -1.75 -18.28 12.06
C ILE A 96 -0.77 -17.39 12.80
N LEU A 97 0.51 -17.50 12.44
CA LEU A 97 1.61 -16.73 12.97
C LEU A 97 2.37 -16.09 11.82
N LEU A 98 2.47 -14.78 11.84
CA LEU A 98 3.09 -13.99 10.77
C LEU A 98 4.32 -13.25 11.30
N VAL A 99 5.42 -13.42 10.60
CA VAL A 99 6.68 -12.72 10.89
C VAL A 99 6.79 -11.50 9.99
N VAL A 100 6.92 -10.32 10.59
CA VAL A 100 6.76 -9.03 9.93
C VAL A 100 7.94 -8.12 10.28
N PRO A 101 8.63 -7.50 9.28
CA PRO A 101 9.66 -6.51 9.57
C PRO A 101 9.06 -5.23 10.21
N ASP A 102 9.82 -4.59 11.10
CA ASP A 102 9.39 -3.41 11.88
C ASP A 102 9.14 -2.14 11.03
N LYS A 103 9.61 -2.11 9.77
CA LYS A 103 9.33 -1.02 8.81
C LYS A 103 7.89 -1.02 8.26
N MET A 104 7.09 -2.01 8.59
CA MET A 104 5.74 -2.13 8.07
C MET A 104 4.76 -1.18 8.78
N SER A 105 3.74 -0.71 8.03
CA SER A 105 2.76 0.22 8.58
C SER A 105 1.93 -0.40 9.70
N THR A 106 1.60 0.41 10.70
CA THR A 106 0.75 0.02 11.84
C THR A 106 -0.60 -0.50 11.39
N GLU A 107 -1.20 0.10 10.34
CA GLU A 107 -2.50 -0.32 9.80
C GLU A 107 -2.47 -1.78 9.29
N LYS A 108 -1.39 -2.19 8.63
CA LYS A 108 -1.24 -3.58 8.17
C LYS A 108 -1.14 -4.54 9.35
N ILE A 109 -0.36 -4.19 10.36
CA ILE A 109 -0.22 -5.00 11.58
C ILE A 109 -1.56 -5.11 12.31
N LEU A 110 -2.30 -4.01 12.45
CA LEU A 110 -3.64 -4.01 13.07
C LEU A 110 -4.63 -4.86 12.27
N HIS A 111 -4.59 -4.81 10.94
CA HIS A 111 -5.47 -5.62 10.09
C HIS A 111 -5.17 -7.12 10.27
N LEU A 112 -3.90 -7.52 10.28
CA LEU A 112 -3.51 -8.93 10.55
C LEU A 112 -4.00 -9.39 11.93
N LYS A 113 -3.82 -8.57 12.97
CA LYS A 113 -4.30 -8.86 14.33
C LYS A 113 -5.82 -8.94 14.39
N ALA A 114 -6.55 -8.08 13.68
CA ALA A 114 -8.02 -8.10 13.60
C ALA A 114 -8.54 -9.41 12.97
N LEU A 115 -7.80 -10.01 12.02
CA LEU A 115 -8.08 -11.34 11.47
C LEU A 115 -7.66 -12.48 12.40
N GLY A 116 -7.12 -12.19 13.58
CA GLY A 116 -6.71 -13.17 14.59
C GLY A 116 -5.31 -13.75 14.38
N ALA A 117 -4.46 -13.08 13.58
CA ALA A 117 -3.07 -13.48 13.44
C ALA A 117 -2.25 -13.12 14.67
N GLU A 118 -1.39 -14.03 15.11
CA GLU A 118 -0.26 -13.75 15.97
C GLU A 118 0.85 -13.11 15.13
N VAL A 119 1.33 -11.93 15.52
CA VAL A 119 2.30 -11.16 14.73
C VAL A 119 3.60 -11.01 15.50
N HIS A 120 4.68 -11.53 14.93
CA HIS A 120 6.05 -11.38 15.42
C HIS A 120 6.75 -10.31 14.61
N ILE A 121 7.16 -9.23 15.29
CA ILE A 121 7.89 -8.13 14.65
C ILE A 121 9.38 -8.41 14.75
N THR A 122 10.08 -8.31 13.61
CA THR A 122 11.52 -8.50 13.49
C THR A 122 12.21 -7.25 12.94
N ARG A 123 13.54 -7.25 13.01
CA ARG A 123 14.38 -6.16 12.49
C ARG A 123 14.33 -6.11 10.97
N SER A 124 14.23 -4.90 10.40
CA SER A 124 14.32 -4.64 8.96
C SER A 124 15.71 -4.19 8.48
N ASP A 125 16.65 -3.93 9.42
CA ASP A 125 18.01 -3.49 9.14
C ASP A 125 19.02 -4.65 8.98
N VAL A 126 18.52 -5.90 8.88
CA VAL A 126 19.31 -7.12 8.73
C VAL A 126 18.96 -7.85 7.43
N GLY A 127 19.97 -8.49 6.81
CA GLY A 127 19.83 -9.25 5.56
C GLY A 127 19.68 -10.75 5.78
N LYS A 128 19.49 -11.48 4.66
CA LYS A 128 19.39 -12.93 4.61
C LYS A 128 20.60 -13.60 5.28
N GLY A 129 20.35 -14.63 6.09
CA GLY A 129 21.35 -15.34 6.91
C GLY A 129 21.48 -14.81 8.35
N HIS A 130 20.90 -13.65 8.67
CA HIS A 130 20.80 -13.18 10.04
C HIS A 130 19.62 -13.86 10.76
N PRO A 131 19.74 -14.28 12.05
CA PRO A 131 18.67 -14.97 12.77
C PRO A 131 17.35 -14.21 12.87
N ASP A 132 17.40 -12.88 12.83
CA ASP A 132 16.25 -11.99 12.89
C ASP A 132 15.80 -11.50 11.49
N TYR A 133 16.42 -11.97 10.41
CA TYR A 133 15.87 -11.75 9.07
C TYR A 133 14.52 -12.44 8.96
N TYR A 134 13.50 -11.74 8.54
CA TYR A 134 12.10 -12.16 8.68
C TYR A 134 11.80 -13.55 8.08
N GLN A 135 12.42 -13.91 6.95
CA GLN A 135 12.25 -15.24 6.32
C GLN A 135 12.99 -16.33 7.12
N ASP A 136 14.22 -16.06 7.56
CA ASP A 136 15.01 -17.01 8.34
C ASP A 136 14.38 -17.27 9.71
N TYR A 137 13.82 -16.19 10.32
CA TYR A 137 13.07 -16.28 11.57
C TYR A 137 11.82 -17.15 11.40
N ALA A 138 11.00 -16.93 10.36
CA ALA A 138 9.80 -17.71 10.10
C ALA A 138 10.13 -19.20 9.84
N ALA A 139 11.18 -19.47 9.06
CA ALA A 139 11.65 -20.83 8.83
C ALA A 139 12.13 -21.52 10.11
N ARG A 140 12.84 -20.80 11.01
CA ARG A 140 13.24 -21.31 12.32
C ARG A 140 12.02 -21.61 13.19
N LEU A 141 11.10 -20.65 13.29
CA LEU A 141 9.89 -20.79 14.11
C LEU A 141 9.02 -21.97 13.67
N THR A 142 8.98 -22.23 12.35
CA THR A 142 8.29 -23.40 11.81
C THR A 142 8.91 -24.72 12.30
N ARG A 143 10.25 -24.80 12.35
CA ARG A 143 10.94 -26.00 12.87
C ARG A 143 10.75 -26.20 14.38
N GLU A 144 10.62 -25.10 15.12
CA GLU A 144 10.45 -25.09 16.57
C GLU A 144 8.99 -25.32 17.00
N THR A 145 8.01 -25.15 16.09
CA THR A 145 6.59 -25.31 16.37
C THR A 145 6.09 -26.66 15.87
N PRO A 146 5.77 -27.62 16.76
CA PRO A 146 5.31 -28.96 16.36
C PRO A 146 4.07 -28.90 15.47
N GLY A 147 4.12 -29.58 14.31
CA GLY A 147 3.01 -29.65 13.36
C GLY A 147 2.69 -28.33 12.63
N ALA A 148 3.59 -27.34 12.68
CA ALA A 148 3.42 -26.11 11.91
C ALA A 148 3.65 -26.34 10.41
N PHE A 149 2.88 -25.62 9.60
CA PHE A 149 3.01 -25.55 8.15
C PHE A 149 3.59 -24.21 7.74
N PHE A 150 4.74 -24.22 7.09
CA PHE A 150 5.31 -23.03 6.43
C PHE A 150 4.69 -22.89 5.04
N ALA A 151 4.02 -21.77 4.77
CA ALA A 151 3.33 -21.57 3.49
C ALA A 151 4.32 -21.35 2.34
N ASP A 152 5.44 -20.62 2.60
CA ASP A 152 6.57 -20.41 1.67
C ASP A 152 6.13 -20.00 0.27
N GLN A 153 5.51 -18.82 0.16
CA GLN A 153 4.90 -18.34 -1.08
C GLN A 153 5.87 -18.28 -2.27
N PHE A 154 7.18 -18.13 -2.03
CA PHE A 154 8.19 -17.98 -3.07
C PHE A 154 8.64 -19.31 -3.70
N ASN A 155 8.39 -20.44 -3.00
CA ASN A 155 8.80 -21.78 -3.44
C ASN A 155 7.63 -22.76 -3.53
N ASN A 156 6.43 -22.39 -3.06
CA ASN A 156 5.28 -23.29 -3.01
C ASN A 156 4.62 -23.44 -4.39
N PRO A 157 4.63 -24.63 -5.02
CA PRO A 157 4.05 -24.84 -6.34
C PRO A 157 2.52 -24.65 -6.38
N ASN A 158 1.84 -24.63 -5.22
CA ASN A 158 0.42 -24.36 -5.18
C ASN A 158 0.07 -22.88 -5.33
N ASN A 159 1.06 -21.98 -5.23
CA ASN A 159 0.88 -20.57 -5.57
C ASN A 159 0.58 -20.39 -7.08
N PRO A 160 1.42 -20.82 -8.02
CA PRO A 160 1.05 -20.76 -9.44
C PRO A 160 -0.14 -21.66 -9.79
N ALA A 161 -0.33 -22.79 -9.13
CA ALA A 161 -1.49 -23.66 -9.37
C ALA A 161 -2.82 -22.95 -9.11
N ALA A 162 -2.90 -22.05 -8.14
CA ALA A 162 -4.09 -21.22 -7.89
C ALA A 162 -4.49 -20.41 -9.14
N HIS A 163 -3.53 -19.79 -9.81
CA HIS A 163 -3.80 -18.98 -10.99
C HIS A 163 -4.03 -19.81 -12.24
N ARG A 164 -3.31 -20.92 -12.40
CA ARG A 164 -3.53 -21.86 -13.51
C ARG A 164 -4.94 -22.44 -13.48
N GLN A 165 -5.46 -22.78 -12.29
CA GLN A 165 -6.72 -23.52 -12.14
C GLN A 165 -7.94 -22.59 -11.88
N SER A 166 -7.75 -21.32 -11.58
CA SER A 166 -8.85 -20.37 -11.37
C SER A 166 -8.73 -19.10 -12.22
N THR A 167 -7.71 -18.28 -12.01
CA THR A 167 -7.59 -16.97 -12.66
C THR A 167 -7.49 -17.06 -14.19
N GLY A 168 -6.70 -18.01 -14.71
CA GLY A 168 -6.56 -18.25 -16.15
C GLY A 168 -7.86 -18.66 -16.81
N PRO A 169 -8.57 -19.70 -16.35
CA PRO A 169 -9.88 -20.10 -16.86
C PRO A 169 -10.92 -18.97 -16.79
N GLU A 170 -10.95 -18.19 -15.70
CA GLU A 170 -11.87 -17.05 -15.56
C GLU A 170 -11.60 -15.98 -16.62
N ILE A 171 -10.34 -15.54 -16.80
CA ILE A 171 -9.97 -14.55 -17.81
C ILE A 171 -10.34 -15.07 -19.21
N TRP A 172 -10.00 -16.30 -19.52
CA TRP A 172 -10.27 -16.92 -20.83
C TRP A 172 -11.76 -16.95 -21.17
N ALA A 173 -12.60 -17.33 -20.19
CA ALA A 173 -14.05 -17.32 -20.35
C ALA A 173 -14.62 -15.89 -20.46
N GLN A 174 -14.17 -14.97 -19.60
CA GLN A 174 -14.64 -13.59 -19.54
C GLN A 174 -14.28 -12.76 -20.80
N THR A 175 -13.18 -13.10 -21.46
CA THR A 175 -12.79 -12.49 -22.75
C THR A 175 -13.45 -13.15 -23.96
N GLY A 176 -14.34 -14.13 -23.74
CA GLY A 176 -15.00 -14.88 -24.83
C GLY A 176 -14.02 -15.70 -25.65
N HIS A 177 -12.94 -16.19 -25.04
CA HIS A 177 -11.87 -16.95 -25.66
C HIS A 177 -11.12 -16.18 -26.77
N ALA A 178 -11.00 -14.86 -26.58
CA ALA A 178 -10.27 -13.99 -27.50
C ALA A 178 -9.43 -13.01 -26.69
N LEU A 179 -8.12 -13.25 -26.63
CA LEU A 179 -7.18 -12.49 -25.82
C LEU A 179 -5.83 -12.46 -26.54
N ASP A 180 -5.20 -11.29 -26.62
CA ASP A 180 -3.92 -11.13 -27.32
C ASP A 180 -2.76 -10.99 -26.32
N ALA A 181 -2.96 -10.33 -25.16
CA ALA A 181 -1.88 -10.13 -24.21
C ALA A 181 -2.37 -10.03 -22.76
N ILE A 182 -1.47 -10.42 -21.84
CA ILE A 182 -1.67 -10.26 -20.39
C ILE A 182 -0.48 -9.49 -19.81
N VAL A 183 -0.77 -8.40 -19.09
CA VAL A 183 0.23 -7.59 -18.39
C VAL A 183 0.20 -7.93 -16.90
N CYS A 184 1.30 -8.47 -16.39
CA CYS A 184 1.45 -8.90 -15.00
C CYS A 184 2.66 -8.25 -14.33
N GLY A 185 2.58 -8.01 -13.03
CA GLY A 185 3.74 -7.77 -12.18
C GLY A 185 4.20 -9.06 -11.49
N VAL A 186 5.44 -9.05 -11.03
CA VAL A 186 6.03 -10.16 -10.29
C VAL A 186 6.46 -9.71 -8.90
N GLY A 187 5.83 -10.31 -7.86
CA GLY A 187 6.37 -10.42 -6.52
C GLY A 187 6.80 -11.88 -6.35
N SER A 188 5.96 -12.75 -5.77
CA SER A 188 6.29 -14.20 -5.68
C SER A 188 6.27 -14.96 -7.02
N ALA A 189 5.95 -14.32 -8.14
CA ALA A 189 5.80 -14.86 -9.48
C ALA A 189 4.61 -15.82 -9.73
N GLY A 190 3.84 -16.16 -8.70
CA GLY A 190 2.76 -17.14 -8.83
C GLY A 190 1.72 -16.80 -9.89
N THR A 191 1.33 -15.54 -10.01
CA THR A 191 0.34 -15.09 -11.00
C THR A 191 0.86 -15.28 -12.42
N LEU A 192 2.02 -14.73 -12.73
CA LEU A 192 2.63 -14.84 -14.07
C LEU A 192 2.85 -16.31 -14.44
N THR A 193 3.52 -17.07 -13.59
CA THR A 193 3.83 -18.48 -13.83
C THR A 193 2.55 -19.32 -14.02
N GLY A 194 1.53 -19.13 -13.17
CA GLY A 194 0.28 -19.89 -13.29
C GLY A 194 -0.50 -19.57 -14.56
N LEU A 195 -0.54 -18.28 -14.93
CA LEU A 195 -1.21 -17.85 -16.18
C LEU A 195 -0.45 -18.33 -17.42
N THR A 196 0.89 -18.23 -17.44
CA THR A 196 1.69 -18.77 -18.58
C THR A 196 1.50 -20.28 -18.74
N GLN A 197 1.42 -21.03 -17.64
CA GLN A 197 1.12 -22.47 -17.69
C GLN A 197 -0.27 -22.74 -18.28
N PHE A 198 -1.29 -21.97 -17.90
CA PHE A 198 -2.63 -22.14 -18.44
C PHE A 198 -2.71 -21.78 -19.92
N PHE A 199 -2.21 -20.61 -20.32
CA PHE A 199 -2.32 -20.14 -21.70
C PHE A 199 -1.41 -20.89 -22.66
N ARG A 200 -0.32 -21.49 -22.20
CA ARG A 200 0.49 -22.42 -23.03
C ARG A 200 -0.34 -23.60 -23.56
N GLU A 201 -1.39 -24.00 -22.85
CA GLU A 201 -2.32 -25.07 -23.24
C GLU A 201 -3.57 -24.52 -23.95
N ALA A 202 -4.14 -23.41 -23.47
CA ALA A 202 -5.41 -22.87 -23.95
C ALA A 202 -5.25 -22.06 -25.23
N ASP A 203 -4.27 -21.18 -25.31
CA ASP A 203 -3.89 -20.40 -26.51
C ASP A 203 -2.44 -19.91 -26.36
N PRO A 204 -1.47 -20.61 -26.97
CA PRO A 204 -0.04 -20.25 -26.88
C PRO A 204 0.32 -18.95 -27.62
N ALA A 205 -0.61 -18.33 -28.36
CA ALA A 205 -0.40 -17.04 -29.02
C ALA A 205 -0.54 -15.85 -28.07
N VAL A 206 -1.13 -16.05 -26.88
CA VAL A 206 -1.27 -14.99 -25.88
C VAL A 206 0.11 -14.52 -25.39
N GLU A 207 0.38 -13.24 -25.58
CA GLU A 207 1.65 -12.61 -25.16
C GLU A 207 1.64 -12.29 -23.66
N PHE A 208 2.78 -12.48 -23.00
CA PHE A 208 2.99 -12.08 -21.62
C PHE A 208 3.92 -10.87 -21.56
N VAL A 209 3.47 -9.86 -20.81
CA VAL A 209 4.16 -8.59 -20.61
C VAL A 209 4.44 -8.41 -19.12
N LEU A 210 5.70 -8.17 -18.77
CA LEU A 210 6.12 -7.87 -17.41
C LEU A 210 6.01 -6.37 -17.13
N ALA A 211 5.28 -6.02 -16.10
CA ALA A 211 5.29 -4.70 -15.48
C ALA A 211 6.16 -4.76 -14.22
N ASP A 212 7.26 -4.03 -14.19
CA ASP A 212 8.26 -4.11 -13.13
C ASP A 212 8.55 -2.71 -12.58
N PRO A 213 8.60 -2.48 -11.25
CA PRO A 213 8.98 -1.18 -10.73
C PRO A 213 10.46 -0.91 -11.01
N ALA A 214 10.79 0.34 -11.33
CA ALA A 214 12.18 0.76 -11.50
C ALA A 214 12.96 0.52 -10.21
N GLY A 215 14.12 -0.13 -10.32
CA GLY A 215 14.93 -0.61 -9.20
C GLY A 215 14.81 -2.12 -8.94
N SER A 216 13.78 -2.79 -9.44
CA SER A 216 13.73 -4.26 -9.49
C SER A 216 14.65 -4.81 -10.57
N ILE A 217 15.19 -6.02 -10.36
CA ILE A 217 16.10 -6.66 -11.31
C ILE A 217 15.40 -7.44 -12.44
N LEU A 218 14.08 -7.62 -12.36
CA LEU A 218 13.37 -8.58 -13.20
C LEU A 218 13.23 -8.11 -14.65
N CYS A 219 13.03 -6.80 -14.88
CA CYS A 219 12.98 -6.22 -16.22
C CYS A 219 14.30 -6.43 -16.97
N ASP A 220 15.44 -6.13 -16.33
CA ASP A 220 16.77 -6.35 -16.90
C ASP A 220 17.04 -7.82 -17.14
N TYR A 221 16.65 -8.68 -16.21
CA TYR A 221 16.78 -10.12 -16.35
C TYR A 221 16.00 -10.67 -17.56
N VAL A 222 14.78 -10.19 -17.79
CA VAL A 222 13.99 -10.59 -18.98
C VAL A 222 14.67 -10.15 -20.27
N HIS A 223 15.22 -8.94 -20.32
CA HIS A 223 15.84 -8.41 -21.53
C HIS A 223 17.22 -9.00 -21.84
N THR A 224 18.02 -9.27 -20.80
CA THR A 224 19.46 -9.58 -20.97
C THR A 224 19.83 -11.00 -20.53
N GLY A 225 18.99 -11.65 -19.74
CA GLY A 225 19.32 -12.92 -19.06
C GLY A 225 20.30 -12.76 -17.89
N ALA A 226 20.68 -11.54 -17.54
CA ALA A 226 21.60 -11.24 -16.44
C ALA A 226 20.90 -10.40 -15.37
N PHE A 227 21.35 -10.53 -14.12
CA PHE A 227 20.86 -9.71 -13.04
C PHE A 227 21.43 -8.29 -13.14
N GLY A 228 20.55 -7.28 -13.12
CA GLY A 228 20.93 -5.89 -12.91
C GLY A 228 21.31 -5.60 -11.46
N GLU A 229 21.68 -4.36 -11.16
CA GLU A 229 21.85 -3.88 -9.79
C GLU A 229 20.46 -3.59 -9.19
N ALA A 230 20.18 -4.15 -8.01
CA ALA A 230 18.94 -3.87 -7.31
C ALA A 230 18.99 -2.45 -6.73
N GLY A 231 17.97 -1.67 -7.03
CA GLY A 231 17.72 -0.36 -6.45
C GLY A 231 16.70 -0.41 -5.32
N SER A 232 15.99 0.71 -5.12
CA SER A 232 14.86 0.81 -4.20
C SER A 232 13.63 1.34 -4.92
N TRP A 233 12.46 0.89 -4.49
CA TRP A 233 11.17 1.35 -5.00
C TRP A 233 10.16 1.45 -3.87
N ALA A 234 9.13 2.26 -4.06
CA ALA A 234 8.07 2.48 -3.10
C ALA A 234 6.78 1.71 -3.43
N VAL A 235 6.66 1.14 -4.64
CA VAL A 235 5.55 0.26 -5.03
C VAL A 235 5.58 -1.01 -4.17
N GLU A 236 4.43 -1.45 -3.69
CA GLU A 236 4.33 -2.62 -2.84
C GLU A 236 3.74 -3.82 -3.58
N GLY A 237 4.24 -5.03 -3.27
CA GLY A 237 3.70 -6.31 -3.72
C GLY A 237 4.19 -6.83 -5.05
N ILE A 238 5.00 -6.06 -5.77
CA ILE A 238 5.74 -6.46 -6.98
C ILE A 238 7.14 -5.82 -6.96
N GLY A 239 8.01 -6.34 -7.80
CA GLY A 239 9.43 -5.99 -7.83
C GLY A 239 10.23 -6.84 -6.84
N GLU A 240 11.39 -7.34 -7.28
CA GLU A 240 12.25 -8.21 -6.49
C GLU A 240 13.73 -7.90 -6.77
N ASP A 241 14.58 -8.20 -5.79
CA ASP A 241 16.05 -8.19 -5.90
C ASP A 241 16.62 -9.60 -6.14
N PHE A 242 15.75 -10.58 -6.38
CA PHE A 242 16.07 -11.97 -6.75
C PHE A 242 14.98 -12.53 -7.67
N VAL A 243 15.25 -13.70 -8.29
CA VAL A 243 14.24 -14.44 -9.03
C VAL A 243 13.60 -15.49 -8.12
N PRO A 244 12.28 -15.41 -7.87
CA PRO A 244 11.57 -16.40 -7.03
C PRO A 244 11.72 -17.82 -7.55
N GLY A 245 11.79 -18.81 -6.66
CA GLY A 245 12.00 -20.20 -7.04
C GLY A 245 10.91 -20.82 -7.91
N ILE A 246 9.69 -20.27 -7.85
CA ILE A 246 8.55 -20.71 -8.69
C ILE A 246 8.40 -19.89 -9.98
N ALA A 247 9.30 -18.94 -10.27
CA ALA A 247 9.17 -18.06 -11.42
C ALA A 247 9.49 -18.79 -12.73
N ASP A 248 8.57 -18.72 -13.69
CA ASP A 248 8.80 -19.03 -15.10
C ASP A 248 8.59 -17.78 -15.94
N LEU A 249 9.69 -17.10 -16.27
CA LEU A 249 9.69 -15.87 -17.07
C LEU A 249 9.90 -16.17 -18.57
N SER A 250 10.02 -17.43 -18.97
CA SER A 250 10.37 -17.82 -20.35
C SER A 250 9.31 -17.42 -21.40
N ALA A 251 8.08 -17.22 -20.98
CA ALA A 251 6.99 -16.78 -21.86
C ALA A 251 6.87 -15.25 -21.98
N VAL A 252 7.60 -14.48 -21.19
CA VAL A 252 7.56 -13.02 -21.23
C VAL A 252 8.21 -12.52 -22.52
N ARG A 253 7.48 -11.69 -23.29
CA ARG A 253 7.95 -11.13 -24.57
C ARG A 253 8.35 -9.67 -24.46
N HIS A 254 7.71 -8.91 -23.57
CA HIS A 254 7.95 -7.51 -23.33
C HIS A 254 8.09 -7.28 -21.82
N ALA A 255 8.96 -6.36 -21.42
CA ALA A 255 9.12 -5.95 -20.05
C ALA A 255 9.28 -4.44 -19.98
N TYR A 256 8.55 -3.80 -19.06
CA TYR A 256 8.59 -2.36 -18.84
C TYR A 256 9.01 -2.06 -17.41
N SER A 257 10.10 -1.31 -17.28
CA SER A 257 10.49 -0.71 -16.00
C SER A 257 9.72 0.59 -15.80
N ILE A 258 8.91 0.67 -14.75
CA ILE A 258 8.00 1.78 -14.46
C ILE A 258 8.45 2.50 -13.18
N PRO A 259 8.80 3.80 -13.26
CA PRO A 259 9.15 4.57 -12.07
C PRO A 259 7.98 4.69 -11.08
N ASP A 260 8.29 4.85 -9.80
CA ASP A 260 7.28 5.07 -8.74
C ASP A 260 6.38 6.28 -9.04
N THR A 261 6.97 7.38 -9.56
CA THR A 261 6.23 8.58 -9.95
C THR A 261 5.13 8.28 -10.96
N GLU A 262 5.43 7.49 -11.99
CA GLU A 262 4.46 7.09 -13.01
C GLU A 262 3.46 6.06 -12.45
N SER A 263 3.94 5.09 -11.68
CA SER A 263 3.08 4.11 -11.02
C SER A 263 2.00 4.77 -10.16
N PHE A 264 2.38 5.73 -9.33
CA PHE A 264 1.44 6.38 -8.42
C PHE A 264 0.55 7.41 -9.13
N ALA A 265 1.09 8.13 -10.12
CA ALA A 265 0.30 9.02 -10.96
C ALA A 265 -0.78 8.24 -11.72
N THR A 266 -0.43 7.06 -12.28
CA THR A 266 -1.37 6.20 -13.00
C THR A 266 -2.44 5.60 -12.08
N ALA A 267 -2.08 5.19 -10.85
CA ALA A 267 -3.09 4.71 -9.87
C ALA A 267 -4.11 5.80 -9.53
N ARG A 268 -3.66 7.03 -9.34
CA ARG A 268 -4.52 8.20 -9.07
C ARG A 268 -5.37 8.58 -10.28
N GLU A 269 -4.80 8.50 -11.48
CA GLU A 269 -5.52 8.77 -12.74
C GLU A 269 -6.59 7.72 -13.00
N LEU A 270 -6.29 6.43 -12.73
CA LEU A 270 -7.27 5.33 -12.81
C LEU A 270 -8.47 5.58 -11.89
N LEU A 271 -8.21 6.04 -10.65
CA LEU A 271 -9.30 6.42 -9.73
C LEU A 271 -10.11 7.60 -10.27
N ARG A 272 -9.43 8.64 -10.78
CA ARG A 272 -10.08 9.85 -11.28
C ARG A 272 -10.90 9.59 -12.52
N ALA A 273 -10.39 8.81 -13.47
CA ALA A 273 -11.01 8.58 -14.76
C ALA A 273 -12.07 7.47 -14.70
N GLU A 274 -11.77 6.35 -14.07
CA GLU A 274 -12.59 5.12 -14.11
C GLU A 274 -13.30 4.82 -12.78
N GLY A 275 -12.99 5.55 -11.70
CA GLY A 275 -13.54 5.29 -10.36
C GLY A 275 -12.96 4.04 -9.69
N LEU A 276 -11.82 3.53 -10.15
CA LEU A 276 -11.19 2.31 -9.64
C LEU A 276 -10.10 2.65 -8.63
N LEU A 277 -10.35 2.31 -7.37
CA LEU A 277 -9.41 2.50 -6.26
C LEU A 277 -8.51 1.26 -6.12
N GLY A 278 -7.38 1.25 -6.83
CA GLY A 278 -6.38 0.18 -6.77
C GLY A 278 -5.20 0.51 -5.86
N GLY A 279 -4.41 -0.51 -5.49
CA GLY A 279 -3.16 -0.33 -4.76
C GLY A 279 -2.02 0.17 -5.64
N SER A 280 -0.84 0.35 -5.04
CA SER A 280 0.35 0.89 -5.74
C SER A 280 0.77 0.06 -6.95
N SER A 281 0.80 -1.26 -6.83
CA SER A 281 1.12 -2.18 -7.93
C SER A 281 0.13 -2.08 -9.10
N THR A 282 -1.14 -1.78 -8.84
CA THR A 282 -2.13 -1.56 -9.90
C THR A 282 -1.70 -0.41 -10.81
N GLY A 283 -1.14 0.66 -10.25
CA GLY A 283 -0.63 1.78 -11.05
C GLY A 283 0.51 1.35 -11.98
N THR A 284 1.47 0.57 -11.48
CA THR A 284 2.57 0.02 -12.28
C THR A 284 2.05 -0.86 -13.43
N LEU A 285 1.11 -1.77 -13.12
CA LEU A 285 0.54 -2.67 -14.11
C LEU A 285 -0.24 -1.91 -15.19
N VAL A 286 -1.04 -0.93 -14.80
CA VAL A 286 -1.82 -0.12 -15.75
C VAL A 286 -0.90 0.78 -16.57
N ALA A 287 0.14 1.38 -15.99
CA ALA A 287 1.12 2.17 -16.75
C ALA A 287 1.82 1.34 -17.82
N ALA A 288 2.29 0.14 -17.47
CA ALA A 288 2.88 -0.80 -18.42
C ALA A 288 1.88 -1.25 -19.50
N ALA A 289 0.63 -1.54 -19.11
CA ALA A 289 -0.42 -1.91 -20.04
C ALA A 289 -0.74 -0.80 -21.04
N LEU A 290 -0.83 0.46 -20.57
CA LEU A 290 -1.04 1.62 -21.43
C LEU A 290 0.15 1.84 -22.39
N ARG A 291 1.39 1.69 -21.92
CA ARG A 291 2.58 1.75 -22.80
C ARG A 291 2.50 0.66 -23.88
N TYR A 292 2.30 -0.60 -23.49
CA TYR A 292 2.16 -1.71 -24.42
C TYR A 292 1.05 -1.47 -25.46
N CYS A 293 -0.12 -1.02 -25.01
CA CYS A 293 -1.26 -0.76 -25.88
C CYS A 293 -1.00 0.35 -26.91
N ARG A 294 -0.35 1.45 -26.51
CA ARG A 294 -0.03 2.58 -27.39
C ARG A 294 1.05 2.25 -28.44
N GLU A 295 1.89 1.27 -28.18
CA GLU A 295 2.89 0.79 -29.13
C GLU A 295 2.30 -0.13 -30.22
N GLN A 296 1.04 -0.58 -30.06
CA GLN A 296 0.41 -1.45 -31.04
C GLN A 296 -0.05 -0.66 -32.28
N THR A 297 0.04 -1.32 -33.46
CA THR A 297 -0.42 -0.77 -34.73
C THR A 297 -1.76 -1.35 -35.19
N ALA A 298 -2.24 -2.39 -34.50
CA ALA A 298 -3.53 -3.05 -34.74
C ALA A 298 -4.28 -3.25 -33.41
N PRO A 299 -5.62 -3.35 -33.45
CA PRO A 299 -6.41 -3.63 -32.26
C PRO A 299 -5.97 -4.94 -31.59
N LYS A 300 -5.76 -4.90 -30.26
CA LYS A 300 -5.51 -6.06 -29.40
C LYS A 300 -6.42 -6.03 -28.18
N ARG A 301 -6.78 -7.20 -27.67
CA ARG A 301 -7.41 -7.38 -26.37
C ARG A 301 -6.37 -7.66 -25.33
N VAL A 302 -6.25 -6.77 -24.38
CA VAL A 302 -5.20 -6.80 -23.33
C VAL A 302 -5.85 -6.89 -21.96
N VAL A 303 -5.39 -7.79 -21.11
CA VAL A 303 -5.84 -7.91 -19.70
C VAL A 303 -4.72 -7.51 -18.77
N SER A 304 -5.05 -6.73 -17.75
CA SER A 304 -4.20 -6.47 -16.59
C SER A 304 -5.03 -6.59 -15.30
N PHE A 305 -4.52 -6.13 -14.15
CA PHE A 305 -5.10 -6.42 -12.85
C PHE A 305 -5.23 -5.19 -11.97
N VAL A 306 -6.34 -5.11 -11.21
CA VAL A 306 -6.40 -4.39 -9.95
C VAL A 306 -6.08 -5.42 -8.86
N CYS A 307 -4.77 -5.53 -8.54
CA CYS A 307 -4.25 -6.62 -7.71
C CYS A 307 -4.78 -6.61 -6.29
N ASP A 308 -4.99 -5.41 -5.72
CA ASP A 308 -5.52 -5.22 -4.38
C ASP A 308 -6.26 -3.89 -4.24
N THR A 309 -6.98 -3.74 -3.13
CA THR A 309 -7.73 -2.53 -2.83
C THR A 309 -6.83 -1.36 -2.45
N GLY A 310 -7.09 -0.18 -3.03
CA GLY A 310 -6.41 1.06 -2.70
C GLY A 310 -6.71 1.60 -1.29
N THR A 311 -7.71 1.05 -0.59
CA THR A 311 -8.03 1.47 0.79
C THR A 311 -6.86 1.28 1.76
N ARG A 312 -5.90 0.42 1.44
CA ARG A 312 -4.67 0.17 2.21
C ARG A 312 -3.57 1.20 1.96
N TYR A 313 -3.80 2.14 1.04
CA TYR A 313 -2.81 3.10 0.55
C TYR A 313 -3.31 4.55 0.65
N LEU A 314 -4.41 4.78 1.39
CA LEU A 314 -4.99 6.12 1.55
C LEU A 314 -4.04 7.09 2.25
N SER A 315 -3.19 6.60 3.15
CA SER A 315 -2.16 7.40 3.83
C SER A 315 -0.86 7.56 3.02
N LYS A 316 -0.77 6.94 1.83
CA LYS A 316 0.41 6.93 0.95
C LYS A 316 0.06 7.46 -0.44
N VAL A 317 -0.23 6.57 -1.40
CA VAL A 317 -0.49 6.90 -2.82
C VAL A 317 -1.58 7.96 -2.99
N TYR A 318 -2.58 7.97 -2.13
CA TYR A 318 -3.73 8.89 -2.19
C TYR A 318 -3.64 10.06 -1.19
N ASN A 319 -2.47 10.25 -0.56
CA ASN A 319 -2.18 11.36 0.33
C ASN A 319 -1.15 12.29 -0.30
N ASP A 320 -1.56 13.51 -0.65
CA ASP A 320 -0.69 14.47 -1.32
C ASP A 320 0.54 14.83 -0.48
N ASN A 321 0.39 14.99 0.84
CA ASN A 321 1.52 15.30 1.72
C ASN A 321 2.56 14.19 1.69
N TRP A 322 2.12 12.92 1.79
CA TRP A 322 3.03 11.78 1.69
C TRP A 322 3.71 11.70 0.32
N MET A 323 2.97 11.95 -0.76
CA MET A 323 3.51 11.96 -2.13
C MET A 323 4.57 13.05 -2.31
N ILE A 324 4.33 14.25 -1.75
CA ILE A 324 5.27 15.37 -1.75
C ILE A 324 6.51 15.02 -0.92
N ASP A 325 6.34 14.45 0.27
CA ASP A 325 7.44 14.04 1.16
C ASP A 325 8.34 12.97 0.55
N GLN A 326 7.79 12.12 -0.32
CA GLN A 326 8.56 11.13 -1.07
C GLN A 326 9.15 11.67 -2.38
N GLY A 327 8.90 12.94 -2.75
CA GLY A 327 9.33 13.51 -4.02
C GLY A 327 8.57 12.97 -5.24
N LEU A 328 7.40 12.36 -5.02
CA LEU A 328 6.58 11.69 -6.04
C LEU A 328 5.49 12.59 -6.62
N LEU A 329 5.22 13.73 -5.98
CA LEU A 329 4.31 14.76 -6.44
C LEU A 329 5.03 16.11 -6.40
N ALA A 330 5.08 16.78 -7.54
CA ALA A 330 5.66 18.11 -7.61
C ALA A 330 4.81 19.12 -6.83
N ARG A 331 5.49 20.04 -6.14
CA ARG A 331 4.89 21.14 -5.38
C ARG A 331 5.54 22.45 -5.82
N PRO A 332 4.81 23.59 -5.85
CA PRO A 332 5.41 24.87 -6.14
C PRO A 332 6.63 25.12 -5.23
N HIS A 333 7.74 25.50 -5.85
CA HIS A 333 8.99 25.83 -5.16
C HIS A 333 9.14 27.33 -5.06
N PHE A 334 9.37 27.86 -3.85
CA PHE A 334 9.48 29.28 -3.57
C PHE A 334 10.94 29.72 -3.40
N GLY A 335 11.84 28.81 -3.08
CA GLY A 335 13.24 29.10 -2.76
C GLY A 335 13.45 29.65 -1.36
N ASP A 336 12.53 29.43 -0.43
CA ASP A 336 12.53 29.97 0.92
C ASP A 336 11.92 28.99 1.95
N LEU A 337 11.69 29.42 3.20
CA LEU A 337 11.19 28.57 4.28
C LEU A 337 9.84 27.91 3.98
N ARG A 338 9.04 28.45 3.04
CA ARG A 338 7.78 27.81 2.62
C ARG A 338 7.99 26.43 1.99
N ASP A 339 9.18 26.17 1.46
CA ASP A 339 9.51 24.86 0.90
C ASP A 339 9.74 23.79 1.98
N ILE A 340 10.02 24.22 3.20
CA ILE A 340 10.18 23.32 4.38
C ILE A 340 8.83 23.08 5.05
N VAL A 341 7.86 23.99 4.92
CA VAL A 341 6.52 23.85 5.49
C VAL A 341 5.82 22.63 4.88
N ALA A 342 5.60 21.58 5.68
CA ALA A 342 4.94 20.36 5.22
C ALA A 342 3.45 20.58 4.91
N ARG A 343 2.74 21.32 5.78
CA ARG A 343 1.33 21.67 5.61
C ARG A 343 1.18 23.15 5.37
N ARG A 344 1.13 23.56 4.11
CA ARG A 344 0.97 25.00 3.73
C ARG A 344 -0.45 25.48 3.96
N TYR A 345 -0.57 26.68 4.52
CA TYR A 345 -1.88 27.27 4.81
C TYR A 345 -2.68 27.55 3.54
N GLU A 346 -2.04 28.04 2.50
CA GLU A 346 -2.64 28.35 1.19
C GLU A 346 -3.23 27.11 0.48
N GLU A 347 -2.72 25.92 0.79
CA GLU A 347 -3.21 24.65 0.25
C GLU A 347 -4.37 24.07 1.07
N GLY A 348 -4.80 24.76 2.14
CA GLY A 348 -5.86 24.28 3.03
C GLY A 348 -5.48 23.05 3.87
N SER A 349 -4.19 22.68 3.93
CA SER A 349 -3.72 21.47 4.59
C SER A 349 -3.43 21.65 6.09
N VAL A 350 -3.44 22.89 6.59
CA VAL A 350 -3.21 23.20 8.02
C VAL A 350 -4.43 22.85 8.84
N ILE A 351 -4.24 22.04 9.88
CA ILE A 351 -5.23 21.83 10.92
C ILE A 351 -5.17 23.02 11.88
N LYS A 352 -6.26 23.73 12.03
CA LYS A 352 -6.36 24.98 12.78
C LYS A 352 -7.60 25.06 13.65
N VAL A 353 -7.60 26.00 14.59
CA VAL A 353 -8.75 26.39 15.40
C VAL A 353 -8.99 27.89 15.34
N ALA A 354 -10.22 28.32 15.59
CA ALA A 354 -10.55 29.73 15.78
C ALA A 354 -10.38 30.12 17.27
N PRO A 355 -10.17 31.40 17.61
CA PRO A 355 -10.12 31.86 19.01
C PRO A 355 -11.37 31.49 19.82
N THR A 356 -12.51 31.41 19.16
CA THR A 356 -13.81 31.09 19.75
C THR A 356 -14.11 29.59 19.87
N ASP A 357 -13.31 28.72 19.24
CA ASP A 357 -13.47 27.27 19.40
C ASP A 357 -13.23 26.86 20.87
N THR A 358 -13.96 25.86 21.34
CA THR A 358 -13.76 25.35 22.70
C THR A 358 -12.49 24.53 22.84
N LEU A 359 -11.92 24.45 24.06
CA LEU A 359 -10.77 23.57 24.33
C LEU A 359 -11.10 22.10 24.05
N LYS A 360 -12.35 21.70 24.19
CA LYS A 360 -12.83 20.38 23.74
C LYS A 360 -12.66 20.18 22.24
N THR A 361 -13.00 21.20 21.43
CA THR A 361 -12.79 21.17 19.97
C THR A 361 -11.31 21.12 19.62
N VAL A 362 -10.48 21.91 20.32
CA VAL A 362 -9.01 21.90 20.17
C VAL A 362 -8.49 20.48 20.41
N PHE A 363 -8.82 19.87 21.53
CA PHE A 363 -8.41 18.51 21.87
C PHE A 363 -8.86 17.49 20.81
N GLN A 364 -10.12 17.56 20.35
CA GLN A 364 -10.64 16.66 19.33
C GLN A 364 -9.90 16.81 18.00
N ARG A 365 -9.55 18.03 17.58
CA ARG A 365 -8.77 18.28 16.34
C ARG A 365 -7.34 17.78 16.47
N MET A 366 -6.67 17.97 17.62
CA MET A 366 -5.35 17.40 17.90
C MET A 366 -5.38 15.87 17.76
N ARG A 367 -6.34 15.21 18.41
CA ARG A 367 -6.52 13.75 18.36
C ARG A 367 -6.84 13.25 16.96
N TYR A 368 -7.73 13.95 16.24
CA TYR A 368 -8.12 13.58 14.88
C TYR A 368 -6.94 13.65 13.89
N ALA A 369 -6.12 14.69 14.04
CA ALA A 369 -5.02 14.95 13.11
C ALA A 369 -3.68 14.35 13.55
N ASP A 370 -3.64 13.73 14.74
CA ASP A 370 -2.42 13.19 15.37
C ASP A 370 -1.31 14.25 15.47
N VAL A 371 -1.67 15.42 16.03
CA VAL A 371 -0.76 16.55 16.22
C VAL A 371 -0.82 17.02 17.67
N SER A 372 0.32 17.47 18.20
CA SER A 372 0.46 17.94 19.57
C SER A 372 0.17 19.44 19.75
N GLN A 373 -0.05 20.17 18.65
CA GLN A 373 -0.25 21.60 18.67
C GLN A 373 -1.05 22.09 17.46
N LEU A 374 -1.78 23.20 17.66
CA LEU A 374 -2.59 23.81 16.60
C LEU A 374 -2.38 25.34 16.56
N PRO A 375 -2.23 25.92 15.36
CA PRO A 375 -2.32 27.37 15.21
C PRO A 375 -3.77 27.84 15.43
N VAL A 376 -3.89 28.92 16.18
CA VAL A 376 -5.15 29.64 16.37
C VAL A 376 -5.20 30.74 15.32
N ILE A 377 -6.14 30.63 14.39
CA ILE A 377 -6.25 31.52 13.22
C ILE A 377 -7.54 32.35 13.33
N ASP A 378 -7.39 33.67 13.18
CA ASP A 378 -8.50 34.62 13.07
C ASP A 378 -8.31 35.44 11.79
N ASP A 379 -9.34 35.47 10.96
CA ASP A 379 -9.34 36.19 9.67
C ASP A 379 -8.05 36.00 8.84
N GLY A 380 -7.59 34.73 8.72
CA GLY A 380 -6.39 34.36 7.94
C GLY A 380 -5.05 34.66 8.62
N ARG A 381 -5.05 35.23 9.82
CA ARG A 381 -3.84 35.57 10.59
C ARG A 381 -3.68 34.63 11.79
N ILE A 382 -2.45 34.28 12.08
CA ILE A 382 -2.15 33.55 13.31
C ILE A 382 -2.21 34.52 14.49
N VAL A 383 -3.07 34.21 15.48
CA VAL A 383 -3.27 35.02 16.70
C VAL A 383 -2.81 34.30 17.95
N GLY A 384 -2.49 33.01 17.83
CA GLY A 384 -1.99 32.20 18.93
C GLY A 384 -1.55 30.82 18.47
N LEU A 385 -0.89 30.12 19.36
CA LEU A 385 -0.57 28.69 19.26
C LEU A 385 -1.10 28.01 20.53
N ILE A 386 -1.62 26.82 20.40
CA ILE A 386 -2.09 26.03 21.54
C ILE A 386 -1.55 24.60 21.43
N ASP A 387 -0.94 24.11 22.50
CA ASP A 387 -0.38 22.76 22.56
C ASP A 387 -1.07 21.89 23.63
N GLU A 388 -0.67 20.62 23.74
CA GLU A 388 -1.21 19.69 24.72
C GLU A 388 -0.94 20.14 26.17
N SER A 389 0.18 20.84 26.42
CA SER A 389 0.53 21.35 27.76
C SER A 389 -0.39 22.47 28.18
N ASP A 390 -0.73 23.40 27.26
CA ASP A 390 -1.68 24.48 27.50
C ASP A 390 -3.06 23.93 27.88
N LEU A 391 -3.52 22.90 27.15
CA LEU A 391 -4.77 22.19 27.43
C LEU A 391 -4.73 21.53 28.80
N LEU A 392 -3.66 20.76 29.08
CA LEU A 392 -3.52 20.02 30.33
C LEU A 392 -3.55 20.95 31.54
N LEU A 393 -2.79 22.05 31.51
CA LEU A 393 -2.74 23.02 32.60
C LEU A 393 -4.11 23.63 32.90
N ARG A 394 -4.89 23.91 31.85
CA ARG A 394 -6.23 24.48 32.03
C ARG A 394 -7.25 23.47 32.57
N VAL A 395 -7.29 22.28 31.96
CA VAL A 395 -8.33 21.29 32.27
C VAL A 395 -8.03 20.53 33.56
N GLN A 396 -6.75 20.36 33.95
CA GLN A 396 -6.38 19.74 35.21
C GLN A 396 -6.87 20.55 36.40
N ALA A 397 -6.89 21.88 36.31
CA ALA A 397 -7.40 22.75 37.38
C ALA A 397 -8.92 22.62 37.56
N ASP A 398 -9.67 22.52 36.48
CA ASP A 398 -11.12 22.31 36.44
C ASP A 398 -11.54 21.69 35.08
N PRO A 399 -12.09 20.46 35.08
CA PRO A 399 -12.55 19.81 33.84
C PRO A 399 -13.65 20.60 33.11
N SER A 400 -14.41 21.50 33.75
CA SER A 400 -15.38 22.35 33.07
C SER A 400 -14.74 23.32 32.09
N HIS A 401 -13.42 23.56 32.20
CA HIS A 401 -12.66 24.38 31.26
C HIS A 401 -12.56 23.79 29.83
N PHE A 402 -12.99 22.55 29.63
CA PHE A 402 -13.17 22.07 28.25
C PHE A 402 -14.18 22.89 27.44
N ASP A 403 -15.09 23.58 28.08
CA ASP A 403 -16.04 24.48 27.42
C ASP A 403 -15.50 25.93 27.28
N ALA A 404 -14.33 26.25 27.85
CA ALA A 404 -13.67 27.53 27.67
C ALA A 404 -13.13 27.66 26.23
N THR A 405 -12.91 28.92 25.78
CA THR A 405 -12.44 29.20 24.42
C THR A 405 -10.93 28.97 24.26
N ALA A 406 -10.48 28.65 23.03
CA ALA A 406 -9.06 28.55 22.67
C ALA A 406 -8.28 29.82 23.04
N ALA A 407 -8.89 31.00 22.86
CA ALA A 407 -8.30 32.29 23.24
C ALA A 407 -7.92 32.39 24.72
N SER A 408 -8.57 31.61 25.60
CA SER A 408 -8.30 31.62 27.06
C SER A 408 -7.06 30.80 27.45
N ALA A 409 -6.55 29.94 26.59
CA ALA A 409 -5.45 29.04 26.85
C ALA A 409 -4.27 29.17 25.90
N MET A 410 -4.48 29.77 24.70
CA MET A 410 -3.43 29.90 23.68
C MET A 410 -2.28 30.80 24.13
N THR A 411 -1.08 30.43 23.71
CA THR A 411 0.10 31.30 23.78
C THR A 411 0.00 32.36 22.69
N GLN A 412 0.07 33.64 23.06
CA GLN A 412 -0.03 34.80 22.14
C GLN A 412 1.32 35.43 21.83
N ALA A 413 2.34 35.20 22.65
CA ALA A 413 3.70 35.68 22.41
C ALA A 413 4.38 34.78 21.37
N LEU A 414 4.07 35.01 20.09
CA LEU A 414 4.53 34.20 18.99
C LEU A 414 5.85 34.74 18.44
N GLU A 415 6.85 33.85 18.30
CA GLU A 415 8.05 34.14 17.52
C GLU A 415 7.81 33.68 16.08
N THR A 416 7.79 34.61 15.13
CA THR A 416 7.52 34.34 13.72
C THR A 416 8.77 34.55 12.89
N LEU A 417 8.95 33.73 11.87
CA LEU A 417 9.98 33.88 10.84
C LEU A 417 9.34 34.35 9.53
N ALA A 418 9.95 35.33 8.89
CA ALA A 418 9.58 35.69 7.53
C ALA A 418 9.95 34.54 6.57
N PRO A 419 9.24 34.34 5.44
CA PRO A 419 9.56 33.27 4.49
C PRO A 419 11.02 33.30 4.02
N ASP A 420 11.61 34.46 3.82
CA ASP A 420 12.99 34.68 3.37
C ASP A 420 14.04 34.57 4.49
N ALA A 421 13.64 34.24 5.71
CA ALA A 421 14.57 34.02 6.82
C ALA A 421 15.51 32.83 6.51
N GLY A 422 16.78 32.95 6.89
CA GLY A 422 17.76 31.90 6.65
C GLY A 422 17.56 30.68 7.55
N LEU A 423 18.15 29.54 7.14
CA LEU A 423 18.11 28.28 7.91
C LEU A 423 18.67 28.42 9.31
N GLU A 424 19.66 29.31 9.55
CA GLU A 424 20.19 29.59 10.87
C GLU A 424 19.16 30.21 11.83
N ALA A 425 18.24 31.04 11.31
CA ALA A 425 17.16 31.59 12.10
C ALA A 425 16.13 30.50 12.45
N LEU A 426 15.78 29.65 11.48
CA LEU A 426 14.93 28.47 11.71
C LEU A 426 15.54 27.54 12.79
N GLN A 427 16.82 27.22 12.67
CA GLN A 427 17.50 26.33 13.59
C GLN A 427 17.51 26.87 15.02
N ARG A 428 17.74 28.18 15.21
CA ARG A 428 17.67 28.82 16.53
C ARG A 428 16.31 28.66 17.22
N VAL A 429 15.21 28.71 16.47
CA VAL A 429 13.85 28.48 17.00
C VAL A 429 13.69 27.02 17.39
N LEU A 430 14.09 26.10 16.51
CA LEU A 430 13.96 24.66 16.77
C LEU A 430 14.85 24.16 17.93
N ASP A 431 16.01 24.80 18.17
CA ASP A 431 16.92 24.48 19.28
C ASP A 431 16.31 24.83 20.65
N GLN A 432 15.33 25.73 20.69
CA GLN A 432 14.59 26.10 21.92
C GLN A 432 13.40 25.18 22.21
N ASP A 433 13.27 24.05 21.52
CA ASP A 433 12.12 23.13 21.57
C ASP A 433 10.80 23.77 21.11
N LEU A 434 10.87 24.86 20.32
CA LEU A 434 9.72 25.53 19.73
C LEU A 434 9.47 25.03 18.29
N VAL A 435 8.27 25.29 17.81
CA VAL A 435 7.97 25.21 16.36
C VAL A 435 8.17 26.57 15.72
N ALA A 436 8.71 26.58 14.53
CA ALA A 436 8.85 27.82 13.79
C ALA A 436 7.52 28.17 13.08
N ILE A 437 7.04 29.38 13.29
CA ILE A 437 5.85 29.94 12.66
C ILE A 437 6.31 30.76 11.45
N VAL A 438 5.96 30.34 10.24
CA VAL A 438 6.26 31.10 9.03
C VAL A 438 5.11 32.01 8.72
N ALA A 439 5.33 33.34 8.81
CA ALA A 439 4.33 34.35 8.57
C ALA A 439 4.98 35.69 8.16
N ASP A 440 4.26 36.48 7.37
CA ASP A 440 4.64 37.85 6.96
C ASP A 440 3.42 38.79 6.85
N ALA A 441 3.59 39.93 6.18
CA ALA A 441 2.50 40.87 5.97
C ALA A 441 1.34 40.32 5.12
N THR A 442 1.58 39.29 4.32
CA THR A 442 0.57 38.61 3.48
C THR A 442 -0.26 37.59 4.26
N GLY A 443 0.25 37.12 5.40
CA GLY A 443 -0.47 36.22 6.29
C GLY A 443 0.39 35.09 6.87
N PHE A 444 -0.29 34.07 7.35
CA PHE A 444 0.29 32.84 7.89
C PHE A 444 0.52 31.83 6.77
N HIS A 445 1.73 31.28 6.66
CA HIS A 445 2.11 30.29 5.65
C HIS A 445 2.10 28.86 6.17
N GLY A 446 2.46 28.65 7.44
CA GLY A 446 2.47 27.34 8.08
C GLY A 446 3.44 27.23 9.24
N LEU A 447 3.56 26.03 9.78
CA LEU A 447 4.48 25.69 10.85
C LEU A 447 5.61 24.80 10.31
N ILE A 448 6.80 24.95 10.87
CA ILE A 448 7.93 24.05 10.62
C ILE A 448 8.34 23.40 11.95
N THR A 449 8.32 22.08 11.97
CA THR A 449 8.82 21.24 13.06
C THR A 449 10.20 20.68 12.74
N ARG A 450 10.87 20.07 13.73
CA ARG A 450 12.14 19.37 13.51
C ARG A 450 12.02 18.26 12.46
N VAL A 451 10.88 17.55 12.43
CA VAL A 451 10.64 16.48 11.44
C VAL A 451 10.52 17.05 10.02
N ASP A 452 9.92 18.22 9.85
CA ASP A 452 9.81 18.88 8.55
C ASP A 452 11.20 19.27 8.01
N LEU A 453 12.06 19.81 8.88
CA LEU A 453 13.44 20.14 8.50
C LEU A 453 14.25 18.87 8.17
N LEU A 454 14.12 17.79 8.95
CA LEU A 454 14.78 16.51 8.65
C LEU A 454 14.33 15.94 7.31
N ASN A 455 13.04 15.98 7.01
CA ASN A 455 12.51 15.55 5.72
C ASN A 455 13.02 16.40 4.55
N HIS A 456 13.13 17.72 4.75
CA HIS A 456 13.70 18.62 3.75
C HIS A 456 15.18 18.30 3.47
N LEU A 457 15.99 18.12 4.52
CA LEU A 457 17.40 17.78 4.39
C LEU A 457 17.58 16.40 3.71
N ARG A 458 16.78 15.42 4.06
CA ARG A 458 16.80 14.09 3.41
C ARG A 458 16.57 14.19 1.90
N ARG A 459 15.61 15.00 1.47
CA ARG A 459 15.30 15.21 0.04
C ARG A 459 16.42 15.92 -0.72
N SER A 460 17.18 16.79 -0.06
CA SER A 460 18.32 17.48 -0.69
C SER A 460 19.58 16.61 -0.84
N LEU A 461 19.58 15.40 -0.25
CA LEU A 461 20.67 14.42 -0.37
C LEU A 461 20.37 13.32 -1.42
N SER A 462 19.14 13.23 -1.91
CA SER A 462 18.69 12.30 -2.96
C SER A 462 18.65 13.01 -4.33
#